data_dd7dd3da422f4fcff21a2b12bf082d5b
#
_entry.id   dd7dd3da422f4fcff21a2b12bf082d5b
#
_cell.length_a   1.000
_cell.length_b   1.000
_cell.length_c   1.000
_cell.angle_alpha   90.00
_cell.angle_beta   90.00
_cell.angle_gamma   90.00
#
_symmetry.space_group_name_H-M   'P 1'
#
loop_
_entity.id
_entity.type
_entity.pdbx_description
1 polymer ?
#
loop_
_entity_poly.entity_id
_entity_poly.type
_entity_poly.pdbx_seq_one_letter_code
_entity_poly.pdbx_strand_id
1 'polypeptide(L)'
;MLYDGVEAPAGGQLLQVIQLDPKRYLCSMNSQPVPVIFEDLGNMSYQAAWDYQEQLLKQKVEKKSKVFAASGEVEEEPQQITHHFLLVEHPPVYTLGKSGKMEHVLISEEDRKIKGIEFYKINRGGDITFHGPQQIVGYPILDLEQFYTDIGKYLRNLEEVIILTIAEYGLKGDRSPGETGVWLDPDDITRARKICAMGIRCSRWVTMHGFAFNVNTDLDYFNYIVPCGIENKTVTSLEKELGYALPLEEVKEKVKKNFEKVFGAVLQ
;
A
#
# COMPACT_ATOMS: atom_id res chain seq x y z
N MET A 1 8.63 -72.73 -4.96
CA MET A 1 9.08 -72.72 -3.58
C MET A 1 8.19 -71.75 -2.83
N LEU A 2 7.48 -72.35 -1.93
CA LEU A 2 6.60 -71.76 -0.93
C LEU A 2 7.32 -70.75 -0.06
N TYR A 3 6.66 -69.64 0.35
CA TYR A 3 6.59 -69.21 1.72
C TYR A 3 5.35 -68.30 1.95
N ASP A 4 4.65 -68.79 2.91
CA ASP A 4 3.41 -68.34 3.51
C ASP A 4 3.45 -66.97 4.19
N GLY A 5 2.35 -66.28 4.17
CA GLY A 5 1.54 -65.88 5.30
C GLY A 5 2.11 -64.85 6.29
N VAL A 6 1.62 -63.59 6.24
CA VAL A 6 1.40 -62.82 7.47
C VAL A 6 0.06 -62.07 7.31
N GLU A 7 -0.85 -62.37 8.21
CA GLU A 7 -2.15 -61.74 8.39
C GLU A 7 -2.03 -60.27 8.80
N ALA A 8 -2.94 -59.44 8.29
CA ALA A 8 -3.13 -58.05 8.70
C ALA A 8 -4.04 -58.02 9.97
N PRO A 9 -3.72 -57.18 10.96
CA PRO A 9 -4.62 -56.94 12.10
C PRO A 9 -5.76 -55.98 11.69
N ALA A 10 -6.95 -56.43 11.96
CA ALA A 10 -8.19 -55.62 11.91
C ALA A 10 -8.15 -54.50 12.99
N GLY A 11 -8.26 -53.28 12.56
CA GLY A 11 -8.40 -52.13 13.44
C GLY A 11 -8.91 -50.93 12.67
N GLY A 12 -10.23 -50.92 12.39
CA GLY A 12 -10.90 -49.82 11.72
C GLY A 12 -10.91 -48.57 12.62
N GLN A 13 -10.09 -47.60 12.29
CA GLN A 13 -10.37 -46.23 12.68
C GLN A 13 -11.03 -45.53 11.50
N LEU A 14 -12.34 -45.23 11.69
CA LEU A 14 -13.09 -44.34 10.81
C LEU A 14 -12.37 -42.99 10.82
N LEU A 15 -11.74 -42.65 9.71
CA LEU A 15 -11.44 -41.26 9.38
C LEU A 15 -12.77 -40.51 9.27
N GLN A 16 -13.14 -39.76 10.31
CA GLN A 16 -14.19 -38.75 10.21
C GLN A 16 -13.76 -37.75 9.14
N VAL A 17 -14.35 -37.88 7.97
CA VAL A 17 -14.33 -36.81 6.95
C VAL A 17 -15.07 -35.63 7.59
N ILE A 18 -14.33 -34.63 8.00
CA ILE A 18 -14.90 -33.34 8.39
C ILE A 18 -15.58 -32.80 7.14
N GLN A 19 -16.89 -32.99 7.05
CA GLN A 19 -17.74 -32.28 6.10
C GLN A 19 -17.67 -30.80 6.44
N LEU A 20 -16.83 -30.06 5.71
CA LEU A 20 -16.82 -28.61 5.74
C LEU A 20 -18.18 -28.14 5.22
N ASP A 21 -18.95 -27.48 6.08
CA ASP A 21 -20.25 -26.90 5.77
C ASP A 21 -20.10 -25.89 4.61
N PRO A 22 -20.71 -26.14 3.43
CA PRO A 22 -20.63 -25.25 2.28
C PRO A 22 -21.22 -23.85 2.56
N LYS A 23 -22.04 -23.72 3.61
CA LYS A 23 -22.68 -22.45 4.00
C LYS A 23 -21.70 -21.46 4.65
N ARG A 24 -20.53 -21.91 5.14
CA ARG A 24 -19.51 -21.01 5.71
C ARG A 24 -18.70 -20.25 4.64
N TYR A 25 -18.70 -20.72 3.39
CA TYR A 25 -18.02 -20.03 2.27
C TYR A 25 -18.94 -19.08 1.48
N LEU A 26 -20.26 -19.12 1.71
CA LEU A 26 -21.23 -18.27 0.98
C LEU A 26 -21.57 -16.94 1.71
N CYS A 27 -20.89 -16.62 2.82
CA CYS A 27 -21.19 -15.43 3.62
C CYS A 27 -20.34 -14.18 3.24
N SER A 28 -19.82 -14.09 2.00
CA SER A 28 -19.05 -12.90 1.58
C SER A 28 -19.47 -12.27 0.24
N MET A 29 -20.62 -12.65 -0.31
CA MET A 29 -21.06 -12.12 -1.61
C MET A 29 -22.17 -11.07 -1.55
N ASN A 30 -22.52 -10.56 -0.36
CA ASN A 30 -23.56 -9.52 -0.20
C ASN A 30 -23.12 -8.40 0.76
N SER A 31 -21.82 -8.10 0.87
CA SER A 31 -21.40 -6.91 1.61
C SER A 31 -21.59 -5.68 0.72
N GLN A 32 -22.41 -4.75 1.20
CA GLN A 32 -22.48 -3.40 0.63
C GLN A 32 -21.05 -2.83 0.53
N PRO A 33 -20.73 -2.05 -0.53
CA PRO A 33 -19.42 -1.43 -0.65
C PRO A 33 -19.09 -0.62 0.61
N VAL A 34 -17.85 -0.71 1.08
CA VAL A 34 -17.40 0.02 2.27
C VAL A 34 -17.26 1.49 1.93
N PRO A 35 -17.96 2.41 2.63
CA PRO A 35 -17.82 3.83 2.38
C PRO A 35 -16.45 4.35 2.84
N VAL A 36 -15.79 5.11 1.98
CA VAL A 36 -14.47 5.72 2.22
C VAL A 36 -14.54 7.19 1.84
N ILE A 37 -14.25 8.08 2.76
CA ILE A 37 -14.14 9.51 2.48
C ILE A 37 -12.91 9.73 1.62
N PHE A 38 -13.13 10.33 0.46
CA PHE A 38 -12.06 10.71 -0.45
C PHE A 38 -11.73 12.19 -0.28
N GLU A 39 -10.43 12.51 -0.20
CA GLU A 39 -9.95 13.89 -0.15
C GLU A 39 -8.75 14.05 -1.09
N ASP A 40 -8.84 14.97 -2.04
CA ASP A 40 -7.67 15.46 -2.78
C ASP A 40 -7.10 16.67 -2.04
N LEU A 41 -5.94 16.50 -1.42
CA LEU A 41 -5.27 17.55 -0.63
C LEU A 41 -4.50 18.55 -1.51
N GLY A 42 -4.49 18.32 -2.83
CA GLY A 42 -3.72 19.14 -3.78
C GLY A 42 -2.22 19.12 -3.48
N ASN A 43 -1.58 20.30 -3.56
CA ASN A 43 -0.17 20.44 -3.19
C ASN A 43 -0.06 20.80 -1.70
N MET A 44 0.51 19.89 -0.90
CA MET A 44 0.62 20.04 0.54
C MET A 44 2.01 19.64 1.03
N SER A 45 2.59 20.38 1.99
CA SER A 45 3.87 20.01 2.61
C SER A 45 3.78 18.61 3.24
N TYR A 46 4.91 17.89 3.24
CA TYR A 46 4.94 16.55 3.81
C TYR A 46 4.55 16.53 5.29
N GLN A 47 5.05 17.52 6.07
CA GLN A 47 4.73 17.61 7.50
C GLN A 47 3.23 17.78 7.73
N ALA A 48 2.57 18.70 7.01
CA ALA A 48 1.13 18.93 7.19
C ALA A 48 0.30 17.67 6.84
N ALA A 49 0.64 17.00 5.75
CA ALA A 49 -0.03 15.75 5.38
C ALA A 49 0.25 14.62 6.37
N TRP A 50 1.45 14.54 6.95
CA TRP A 50 1.79 13.55 7.98
C TRP A 50 1.01 13.82 9.28
N ASP A 51 0.96 15.07 9.74
CA ASP A 51 0.20 15.46 10.93
C ASP A 51 -1.29 15.13 10.77
N TYR A 52 -1.86 15.37 9.59
CA TYR A 52 -3.25 15.03 9.29
C TYR A 52 -3.48 13.51 9.33
N GLN A 53 -2.59 12.72 8.75
CA GLN A 53 -2.66 11.25 8.83
C GLN A 53 -2.57 10.75 10.28
N GLU A 54 -1.66 11.28 11.10
CA GLU A 54 -1.53 10.91 12.52
C GLU A 54 -2.80 11.26 13.30
N GLN A 55 -3.43 12.41 13.01
CA GLN A 55 -4.70 12.78 13.60
C GLN A 55 -5.81 11.77 13.27
N LEU A 56 -5.96 11.42 11.99
CA LEU A 56 -6.95 10.43 11.53
C LEU A 56 -6.69 9.05 12.14
N LEU A 57 -5.43 8.60 12.16
CA LEU A 57 -5.03 7.33 12.78
C LEU A 57 -5.39 7.31 14.27
N LYS A 58 -5.01 8.36 15.01
CA LYS A 58 -5.28 8.47 16.45
C LYS A 58 -6.76 8.42 16.76
N GLN A 59 -7.58 9.20 16.04
CA GLN A 59 -9.04 9.20 16.21
C GLN A 59 -9.65 7.80 16.03
N LYS A 60 -9.21 7.05 15.00
CA LYS A 60 -9.70 5.69 14.73
C LYS A 60 -9.28 4.71 15.83
N VAL A 61 -8.01 4.76 16.25
CA VAL A 61 -7.47 3.89 17.30
C VAL A 61 -8.14 4.18 18.64
N GLU A 62 -8.42 5.43 18.97
CA GLU A 62 -9.14 5.82 20.19
C GLU A 62 -10.59 5.33 20.19
N LYS A 63 -11.30 5.48 19.05
CA LYS A 63 -12.66 4.93 18.90
C LYS A 63 -12.67 3.40 19.12
N LYS A 64 -11.74 2.66 18.50
CA LYS A 64 -11.60 1.21 18.71
C LYS A 64 -11.37 0.85 20.19
N SER A 65 -10.56 1.63 20.90
CA SER A 65 -10.26 1.38 22.31
C SER A 65 -11.49 1.59 23.21
N LYS A 66 -12.33 2.58 22.91
CA LYS A 66 -13.57 2.84 23.65
C LYS A 66 -14.61 1.74 23.45
N VAL A 67 -14.79 1.26 22.23
CA VAL A 67 -15.68 0.13 21.91
C VAL A 67 -15.25 -1.14 22.69
N PHE A 68 -13.95 -1.39 22.80
CA PHE A 68 -13.42 -2.54 23.55
C PHE A 68 -13.64 -2.40 25.07
N ALA A 69 -13.56 -1.17 25.61
CA ALA A 69 -13.77 -0.92 27.04
C ALA A 69 -15.27 -0.95 27.42
N ALA A 70 -16.17 -0.60 26.51
CA ALA A 70 -17.61 -0.56 26.73
C ALA A 70 -18.29 -1.93 26.56
N SER A 71 -17.62 -2.96 26.07
CA SER A 71 -18.18 -4.31 25.90
C SER A 71 -18.54 -5.02 27.20
N GLY A 72 -18.51 -4.31 28.34
CA GLY A 72 -18.92 -4.79 29.65
C GLY A 72 -20.34 -4.40 30.09
N GLU A 73 -20.91 -3.27 29.69
CA GLU A 73 -22.19 -2.80 30.31
C GLU A 73 -23.02 -1.75 29.52
N VAL A 74 -22.77 -1.37 28.27
CA VAL A 74 -23.62 -0.38 27.56
C VAL A 74 -23.91 -0.81 26.13
N GLU A 75 -25.23 -0.93 25.80
CA GLU A 75 -25.78 -0.98 24.43
C GLU A 75 -25.59 0.39 23.72
N GLU A 76 -24.36 0.79 23.46
CA GLU A 76 -24.11 1.82 22.43
C GLU A 76 -23.87 1.10 21.11
N GLU A 77 -24.64 1.44 20.09
CA GLU A 77 -24.41 0.96 18.72
C GLU A 77 -22.93 1.18 18.35
N PRO A 78 -22.26 0.17 17.80
CA PRO A 78 -20.84 0.27 17.45
C PRO A 78 -20.65 1.46 16.51
N GLN A 79 -20.04 2.55 16.99
CA GLN A 79 -19.77 3.73 16.19
C GLN A 79 -18.95 3.33 14.97
N GLN A 80 -19.55 3.44 13.79
CA GLN A 80 -18.90 3.10 12.52
C GLN A 80 -17.61 3.89 12.38
N ILE A 81 -16.49 3.17 12.19
CA ILE A 81 -15.19 3.78 11.97
C ILE A 81 -15.15 4.29 10.54
N THR A 82 -14.95 5.59 10.38
CA THR A 82 -14.84 6.23 9.07
C THR A 82 -13.51 5.86 8.43
N HIS A 83 -13.49 5.54 7.15
CA HIS A 83 -12.29 5.32 6.35
C HIS A 83 -11.95 6.56 5.53
N HIS A 84 -10.67 6.77 5.23
CA HIS A 84 -10.24 7.88 4.37
C HIS A 84 -9.29 7.36 3.31
N PHE A 85 -9.37 7.97 2.13
CA PHE A 85 -8.40 7.82 1.08
C PHE A 85 -7.96 9.21 0.63
N LEU A 86 -6.72 9.57 0.93
CA LEU A 86 -6.16 10.89 0.63
C LEU A 86 -5.26 10.77 -0.60
N LEU A 87 -5.39 11.69 -1.55
CA LEU A 87 -4.40 11.92 -2.60
C LEU A 87 -3.73 13.27 -2.37
N VAL A 88 -2.44 13.35 -2.68
CA VAL A 88 -1.64 14.55 -2.45
C VAL A 88 -0.44 14.60 -3.39
N GLU A 89 -0.02 15.78 -3.77
CA GLU A 89 1.31 16.08 -4.30
C GLU A 89 2.14 16.78 -3.23
N HIS A 90 3.43 16.44 -3.12
CA HIS A 90 4.33 17.12 -2.19
C HIS A 90 5.32 18.02 -2.92
N PRO A 91 5.78 19.12 -2.30
CA PRO A 91 7.05 19.72 -2.66
C PRO A 91 8.20 18.70 -2.54
N PRO A 92 9.36 18.94 -3.17
CA PRO A 92 10.47 18.00 -3.13
C PRO A 92 10.86 17.62 -1.70
N VAL A 93 10.80 16.31 -1.39
CA VAL A 93 11.11 15.79 -0.05
C VAL A 93 11.65 14.36 -0.11
N TYR A 94 12.64 14.06 0.70
CA TYR A 94 13.08 12.68 0.97
C TYR A 94 12.50 12.20 2.29
N THR A 95 11.99 10.97 2.29
CA THR A 95 11.50 10.31 3.50
C THR A 95 12.27 9.03 3.74
N LEU A 96 12.93 8.94 4.92
CA LEU A 96 13.68 7.77 5.37
C LEU A 96 12.81 6.92 6.29
N GLY A 97 12.44 5.74 5.83
CA GLY A 97 11.62 4.78 6.59
C GLY A 97 12.43 4.01 7.64
N LYS A 98 11.76 3.09 8.36
CA LYS A 98 12.35 2.35 9.49
C LYS A 98 13.54 1.47 9.11
N SER A 99 13.58 0.93 7.89
CA SER A 99 14.67 0.09 7.41
C SER A 99 15.77 0.90 6.71
N GLY A 100 15.56 2.22 6.57
CA GLY A 100 16.46 3.10 5.84
C GLY A 100 17.72 3.45 6.62
N LYS A 101 18.82 3.58 5.89
CA LYS A 101 20.12 3.96 6.40
C LYS A 101 20.54 5.33 5.86
N MET A 102 21.23 6.13 6.68
CA MET A 102 21.72 7.44 6.25
C MET A 102 22.73 7.36 5.10
N GLU A 103 23.42 6.23 4.96
CA GLU A 103 24.34 5.97 3.84
C GLU A 103 23.62 5.92 2.48
N HIS A 104 22.30 5.71 2.47
CA HIS A 104 21.48 5.76 1.26
C HIS A 104 21.08 7.19 0.85
N VAL A 105 21.44 8.20 1.64
CA VAL A 105 21.28 9.62 1.31
C VAL A 105 22.59 10.12 0.72
N LEU A 106 22.66 10.24 -0.61
CA LEU A 106 23.89 10.59 -1.32
C LEU A 106 24.14 12.11 -1.40
N ILE A 107 23.07 12.90 -1.28
CA ILE A 107 23.16 14.37 -1.31
C ILE A 107 23.56 14.92 0.06
N SER A 108 24.42 15.92 0.08
CA SER A 108 24.77 16.64 1.31
C SER A 108 23.59 17.41 1.90
N GLU A 109 23.62 17.70 3.19
CA GLU A 109 22.58 18.54 3.83
C GLU A 109 22.57 19.96 3.23
N GLU A 110 23.75 20.49 2.89
CA GLU A 110 23.90 21.82 2.30
C GLU A 110 23.27 21.88 0.90
N ASP A 111 23.65 20.95 0.00
CA ASP A 111 23.09 20.88 -1.35
C ASP A 111 21.58 20.65 -1.33
N ARG A 112 21.09 19.82 -0.40
CA ARG A 112 19.67 19.55 -0.22
C ARG A 112 18.91 20.83 0.16
N LYS A 113 19.47 21.64 1.07
CA LYS A 113 18.90 22.95 1.45
C LYS A 113 18.91 23.94 0.29
N ILE A 114 20.01 24.02 -0.46
CA ILE A 114 20.12 24.88 -1.64
C ILE A 114 19.06 24.51 -2.69
N LYS A 115 18.78 23.22 -2.86
CA LYS A 115 17.76 22.73 -3.79
C LYS A 115 16.33 22.80 -3.24
N GLY A 116 16.13 23.27 -2.00
CA GLY A 116 14.82 23.35 -1.36
C GLY A 116 14.17 21.98 -1.10
N ILE A 117 14.96 20.92 -0.91
CA ILE A 117 14.47 19.57 -0.68
C ILE A 117 14.36 19.32 0.84
N GLU A 118 13.17 19.03 1.32
CA GLU A 118 12.94 18.63 2.72
C GLU A 118 13.43 17.21 3.01
N PHE A 119 13.63 16.87 4.28
CA PHE A 119 14.04 15.54 4.71
C PHE A 119 13.40 15.17 6.05
N TYR A 120 12.75 14.00 6.07
CA TYR A 120 12.11 13.47 7.27
C TYR A 120 12.52 12.02 7.54
N LYS A 121 12.87 11.71 8.79
CA LYS A 121 12.90 10.34 9.29
C LYS A 121 11.52 9.99 9.81
N ILE A 122 10.95 8.91 9.30
CA ILE A 122 9.55 8.57 9.53
C ILE A 122 9.37 7.11 9.94
N ASN A 123 8.17 6.77 10.37
CA ASN A 123 7.87 5.46 10.95
C ASN A 123 7.16 4.48 9.97
N ARG A 124 7.14 4.77 8.66
CA ARG A 124 6.68 3.79 7.64
C ARG A 124 7.67 2.66 7.45
N GLY A 125 7.20 1.53 6.93
CA GLY A 125 8.07 0.48 6.42
C GLY A 125 8.89 0.93 5.20
N GLY A 126 9.95 0.18 4.90
CA GLY A 126 10.85 0.44 3.78
C GLY A 126 11.98 1.41 4.10
N ASP A 127 12.76 1.71 3.07
CA ASP A 127 13.98 2.53 3.09
C ASP A 127 13.67 3.99 2.68
N ILE A 128 14.64 4.67 2.08
CA ILE A 128 14.49 6.02 1.56
C ILE A 128 13.67 6.05 0.27
N THR A 129 12.89 7.10 0.10
CA THR A 129 12.23 7.44 -1.18
C THR A 129 12.14 8.94 -1.36
N PHE A 130 11.79 9.35 -2.57
CA PHE A 130 11.52 10.72 -2.96
C PHE A 130 10.03 10.94 -3.16
N HIS A 131 9.55 12.11 -2.74
CA HIS A 131 8.26 12.66 -3.16
C HIS A 131 8.48 14.05 -3.76
N GLY A 132 7.71 14.37 -4.79
CA GLY A 132 7.83 15.65 -5.48
C GLY A 132 6.63 15.95 -6.38
N PRO A 133 6.64 17.11 -7.05
CA PRO A 133 5.61 17.49 -8.00
C PRO A 133 5.39 16.44 -9.09
N GLN A 134 4.15 16.35 -9.57
CA GLN A 134 3.74 15.40 -10.61
C GLN A 134 3.88 13.91 -10.21
N GLN A 135 4.03 13.64 -8.90
CA GLN A 135 3.92 12.32 -8.31
C GLN A 135 2.59 12.23 -7.54
N ILE A 136 1.76 11.24 -7.82
CA ILE A 136 0.56 10.98 -7.03
C ILE A 136 0.95 10.20 -5.78
N VAL A 137 0.80 10.82 -4.61
CA VAL A 137 0.98 10.13 -3.33
C VAL A 137 -0.38 9.81 -2.76
N GLY A 138 -0.61 8.54 -2.43
CA GLY A 138 -1.88 8.06 -1.90
C GLY A 138 -1.73 7.53 -0.47
N TYR A 139 -2.60 8.01 0.42
CA TYR A 139 -2.63 7.63 1.82
C TYR A 139 -4.00 7.04 2.21
N PRO A 140 -4.20 5.71 2.08
CA PRO A 140 -5.40 5.08 2.61
C PRO A 140 -5.29 4.89 4.13
N ILE A 141 -6.19 5.50 4.88
CA ILE A 141 -6.30 5.41 6.34
C ILE A 141 -7.52 4.55 6.67
N LEU A 142 -7.34 3.24 6.59
CA LEU A 142 -8.39 2.23 6.68
C LEU A 142 -8.29 1.45 7.99
N ASP A 143 -9.42 1.08 8.56
CA ASP A 143 -9.48 0.01 9.56
C ASP A 143 -9.63 -1.33 8.84
N LEU A 144 -8.56 -2.11 8.78
CA LEU A 144 -8.53 -3.37 8.05
C LEU A 144 -9.45 -4.44 8.65
N GLU A 145 -9.90 -4.31 9.89
CA GLU A 145 -10.87 -5.25 10.46
C GLU A 145 -12.22 -5.19 9.73
N GLN A 146 -12.53 -4.06 9.05
CA GLN A 146 -13.73 -3.93 8.22
C GLN A 146 -13.53 -4.41 6.78
N PHE A 147 -12.30 -4.77 6.40
CA PHE A 147 -11.97 -5.34 5.10
C PHE A 147 -11.43 -6.77 5.27
N TYR A 148 -10.26 -6.90 5.88
CA TYR A 148 -9.57 -8.15 6.20
C TYR A 148 -8.32 -7.85 7.06
N THR A 149 -8.02 -8.73 8.01
CA THR A 149 -6.87 -8.59 8.91
C THR A 149 -5.60 -9.26 8.33
N ASP A 150 -5.13 -8.74 7.19
CA ASP A 150 -3.95 -9.25 6.49
C ASP A 150 -3.19 -8.08 5.82
N ILE A 151 -2.03 -7.73 6.39
CA ILE A 151 -1.19 -6.63 5.88
C ILE A 151 -0.55 -6.99 4.54
N GLY A 152 -0.21 -8.26 4.33
CA GLY A 152 0.34 -8.74 3.07
C GLY A 152 -0.67 -8.58 1.93
N LYS A 153 -1.91 -9.02 2.16
CA LYS A 153 -3.03 -8.83 1.22
C LYS A 153 -3.30 -7.34 0.96
N TYR A 154 -3.24 -6.50 2.00
CA TYR A 154 -3.41 -5.06 1.86
C TYR A 154 -2.38 -4.45 0.91
N LEU A 155 -1.10 -4.79 1.08
CA LEU A 155 -0.04 -4.33 0.19
C LEU A 155 -0.25 -4.83 -1.25
N ARG A 156 -0.62 -6.10 -1.44
CA ARG A 156 -0.94 -6.66 -2.77
C ARG A 156 -2.12 -5.96 -3.42
N ASN A 157 -3.13 -5.55 -2.64
CA ASN A 157 -4.27 -4.77 -3.15
C ASN A 157 -3.84 -3.34 -3.56
N LEU A 158 -2.98 -2.68 -2.80
CA LEU A 158 -2.44 -1.39 -3.22
C LEU A 158 -1.65 -1.48 -4.53
N GLU A 159 -0.84 -2.53 -4.67
CA GLU A 159 -0.13 -2.78 -5.93
C GLU A 159 -1.10 -3.04 -7.07
N GLU A 160 -2.17 -3.82 -6.83
CA GLU A 160 -3.19 -4.11 -7.85
C GLU A 160 -3.87 -2.84 -8.36
N VAL A 161 -4.18 -1.88 -7.47
CA VAL A 161 -4.73 -0.57 -7.87
C VAL A 161 -3.84 0.09 -8.92
N ILE A 162 -2.55 0.12 -8.69
CA ILE A 162 -1.60 0.76 -9.60
C ILE A 162 -1.37 -0.07 -10.85
N ILE A 163 -1.28 -1.41 -10.74
CA ILE A 163 -1.16 -2.32 -11.89
C ILE A 163 -2.33 -2.13 -12.85
N LEU A 164 -3.56 -2.10 -12.32
CA LEU A 164 -4.75 -1.84 -13.13
C LEU A 164 -4.74 -0.43 -13.74
N THR A 165 -4.27 0.55 -13.00
CA THR A 165 -4.20 1.94 -13.49
C THR A 165 -3.23 2.07 -14.67
N ILE A 166 -2.03 1.52 -14.56
CA ILE A 166 -1.05 1.61 -15.68
C ILE A 166 -1.44 0.73 -16.86
N ALA A 167 -2.21 -0.35 -16.63
CA ALA A 167 -2.75 -1.18 -17.70
C ALA A 167 -3.71 -0.41 -18.61
N GLU A 168 -4.43 0.60 -18.10
CA GLU A 168 -5.29 1.48 -18.90
C GLU A 168 -4.50 2.37 -19.89
N TYR A 169 -3.17 2.48 -19.70
CA TYR A 169 -2.23 3.14 -20.60
C TYR A 169 -1.42 2.15 -21.46
N GLY A 170 -1.81 0.87 -21.45
CA GLY A 170 -1.15 -0.17 -22.24
C GLY A 170 0.17 -0.68 -21.64
N LEU A 171 0.50 -0.33 -20.40
CA LEU A 171 1.71 -0.80 -19.72
C LEU A 171 1.41 -2.07 -18.90
N LYS A 172 2.35 -3.01 -18.91
CA LYS A 172 2.28 -4.22 -18.10
C LYS A 172 3.09 -4.04 -16.82
N GLY A 173 2.41 -3.68 -15.73
CA GLY A 173 3.01 -3.69 -14.39
C GLY A 173 2.95 -5.05 -13.72
N ASP A 174 3.89 -5.31 -12.84
CA ASP A 174 3.92 -6.51 -12.02
C ASP A 174 4.59 -6.26 -10.67
N ARG A 175 4.61 -7.30 -9.84
CA ARG A 175 5.25 -7.34 -8.52
C ARG A 175 6.64 -7.94 -8.64
N SER A 176 7.59 -7.42 -7.87
CA SER A 176 8.94 -8.00 -7.76
C SER A 176 9.01 -8.92 -6.53
N PRO A 177 9.44 -10.18 -6.65
CA PRO A 177 9.57 -11.08 -5.52
C PRO A 177 10.43 -10.48 -4.39
N GLY A 178 9.91 -10.54 -3.16
CA GLY A 178 10.60 -10.03 -1.97
C GLY A 178 10.56 -8.51 -1.78
N GLU A 179 9.94 -7.76 -2.72
CA GLU A 179 9.84 -6.31 -2.66
C GLU A 179 8.39 -5.83 -2.68
N THR A 180 8.16 -4.61 -2.20
CA THR A 180 6.88 -3.93 -2.31
C THR A 180 6.94 -2.84 -3.38
N GLY A 181 5.79 -2.59 -4.02
CA GLY A 181 5.64 -1.60 -5.07
C GLY A 181 5.36 -2.23 -6.43
N VAL A 182 5.14 -1.37 -7.42
CA VAL A 182 4.83 -1.81 -8.79
C VAL A 182 6.03 -1.57 -9.71
N TRP A 183 6.33 -2.58 -10.50
CA TRP A 183 7.49 -2.64 -11.37
C TRP A 183 7.09 -2.89 -12.81
N LEU A 184 7.94 -2.47 -13.72
CA LEU A 184 7.93 -2.91 -15.10
C LEU A 184 9.13 -3.84 -15.30
N ASP A 185 8.94 -4.92 -16.06
CA ASP A 185 9.94 -5.96 -16.34
C ASP A 185 10.67 -6.51 -15.07
N PRO A 186 9.99 -6.87 -13.96
CA PRO A 186 10.64 -7.22 -12.70
C PRO A 186 11.55 -8.47 -12.77
N ASP A 187 11.30 -9.37 -13.72
CA ASP A 187 12.05 -10.59 -13.92
C ASP A 187 13.36 -10.39 -14.71
N ASP A 188 13.51 -9.24 -15.38
CA ASP A 188 14.72 -8.87 -16.09
C ASP A 188 15.51 -7.83 -15.30
N ILE A 189 16.57 -8.26 -14.61
CA ILE A 189 17.38 -7.39 -13.76
C ILE A 189 17.98 -6.17 -14.49
N THR A 190 18.15 -6.28 -15.82
CA THR A 190 18.71 -5.20 -16.65
C THR A 190 17.67 -4.16 -17.05
N ARG A 191 16.39 -4.52 -16.96
CA ARG A 191 15.25 -3.71 -17.38
C ARG A 191 14.29 -3.38 -16.25
N ALA A 192 14.42 -4.07 -15.11
CA ALA A 192 13.55 -3.90 -13.95
C ALA A 192 13.57 -2.44 -13.46
N ARG A 193 12.40 -1.80 -13.44
CA ARG A 193 12.25 -0.42 -13.01
C ARG A 193 10.96 -0.20 -12.25
N LYS A 194 11.07 0.48 -11.12
CA LYS A 194 9.94 0.74 -10.21
C LYS A 194 9.19 1.99 -10.64
N ILE A 195 7.89 1.85 -10.89
CA ILE A 195 7.00 2.97 -11.22
C ILE A 195 6.23 3.50 -10.01
N CYS A 196 6.03 2.65 -9.00
CA CYS A 196 5.34 3.05 -7.78
C CYS A 196 6.03 2.43 -6.55
N ALA A 197 6.45 3.28 -5.63
CA ALA A 197 6.99 2.87 -4.34
C ALA A 197 5.86 2.74 -3.30
N MET A 198 5.99 1.80 -2.35
CA MET A 198 5.02 1.59 -1.29
C MET A 198 5.69 1.42 0.05
N GLY A 199 5.11 2.03 1.08
CA GLY A 199 5.55 1.86 2.45
C GLY A 199 4.45 2.32 3.40
N ILE A 200 4.03 1.43 4.29
CA ILE A 200 2.91 1.66 5.20
C ILE A 200 3.34 1.57 6.66
N ARG A 201 2.50 2.10 7.53
CA ARG A 201 2.44 1.80 8.95
C ARG A 201 1.05 1.27 9.28
N CYS A 202 0.98 0.27 10.13
CA CYS A 202 -0.29 -0.24 10.66
C CYS A 202 -0.21 -0.25 12.19
N SER A 203 -1.28 0.24 12.84
CA SER A 203 -1.43 0.23 14.29
C SER A 203 -2.84 -0.20 14.63
N ARG A 204 -3.00 -1.29 15.40
CA ARG A 204 -4.30 -1.88 15.73
C ARG A 204 -5.20 -2.06 14.49
N TRP A 205 -4.62 -2.56 13.40
CA TRP A 205 -5.26 -2.76 12.09
C TRP A 205 -5.69 -1.48 11.37
N VAL A 206 -5.34 -0.30 11.89
CA VAL A 206 -5.53 0.97 11.17
C VAL A 206 -4.26 1.32 10.40
N THR A 207 -4.40 1.58 9.11
CA THR A 207 -3.29 1.90 8.19
C THR A 207 -3.01 3.39 8.13
N MET A 208 -1.78 3.75 7.77
CA MET A 208 -1.37 5.09 7.33
C MET A 208 -0.17 5.00 6.39
N HIS A 209 0.21 6.10 5.77
CA HIS A 209 1.07 6.16 4.60
C HIS A 209 0.44 5.34 3.46
N GLY A 210 1.20 4.91 2.48
CA GLY A 210 0.63 4.16 1.37
C GLY A 210 1.60 4.05 0.19
N PHE A 211 1.32 4.75 -0.90
CA PHE A 211 2.08 4.64 -2.14
C PHE A 211 2.51 5.98 -2.71
N ALA A 212 3.54 5.96 -3.54
CA ALA A 212 4.04 7.09 -4.32
C ALA A 212 4.19 6.64 -5.78
N PHE A 213 3.30 7.11 -6.64
CA PHE A 213 3.17 6.74 -8.04
C PHE A 213 3.75 7.83 -8.94
N ASN A 214 4.82 7.51 -9.64
CA ASN A 214 5.49 8.43 -10.55
C ASN A 214 4.67 8.58 -11.84
N VAL A 215 4.05 9.75 -12.04
CA VAL A 215 3.30 10.08 -13.26
C VAL A 215 4.18 10.85 -14.24
N ASN A 216 4.40 12.14 -13.99
CA ASN A 216 5.33 12.98 -14.75
C ASN A 216 6.47 13.47 -13.83
N THR A 217 6.81 12.67 -12.85
CA THR A 217 7.77 12.98 -11.79
C THR A 217 9.16 13.17 -12.37
N ASP A 218 9.86 14.25 -11.99
CA ASP A 218 11.27 14.42 -12.28
C ASP A 218 12.10 13.33 -11.57
N LEU A 219 12.59 12.38 -12.34
CA LEU A 219 13.31 11.22 -11.83
C LEU A 219 14.76 11.52 -11.45
N ASP A 220 15.31 12.69 -11.81
CA ASP A 220 16.68 13.08 -11.47
C ASP A 220 16.88 13.19 -9.96
N TYR A 221 15.84 13.49 -9.20
CA TYR A 221 15.88 13.48 -7.74
C TYR A 221 16.24 12.12 -7.15
N PHE A 222 15.96 11.01 -7.82
CA PHE A 222 16.34 9.67 -7.37
C PHE A 222 17.86 9.40 -7.48
N ASN A 223 18.60 10.19 -8.26
CA ASN A 223 20.07 10.11 -8.36
C ASN A 223 20.76 10.53 -7.05
N TYR A 224 20.08 11.22 -6.17
CA TYR A 224 20.60 11.66 -4.87
C TYR A 224 20.35 10.69 -3.72
N ILE A 225 19.78 9.53 -4.01
CA ILE A 225 19.49 8.49 -3.02
C ILE A 225 19.79 7.10 -3.59
N VAL A 226 19.98 6.11 -2.71
CA VAL A 226 19.98 4.69 -3.10
C VAL A 226 18.60 4.10 -2.75
N PRO A 227 17.65 4.10 -3.70
CA PRO A 227 16.29 3.64 -3.40
C PRO A 227 16.32 2.14 -3.06
N CYS A 228 15.74 1.76 -1.92
CA CYS A 228 15.64 0.37 -1.46
C CYS A 228 16.98 -0.36 -1.23
N GLY A 229 18.13 0.35 -1.18
CA GLY A 229 19.45 -0.27 -0.98
C GLY A 229 19.88 -1.23 -2.09
N ILE A 230 19.28 -1.16 -3.28
CA ILE A 230 19.56 -2.06 -4.40
C ILE A 230 20.25 -1.26 -5.50
N GLU A 231 21.55 -1.48 -5.66
CA GLU A 231 22.42 -0.70 -6.58
C GLU A 231 22.09 -0.85 -8.07
N ASN A 232 21.31 -1.87 -8.48
CA ASN A 232 21.09 -2.21 -9.88
C ASN A 232 19.64 -2.03 -10.38
N LYS A 233 18.73 -1.46 -9.57
CA LYS A 233 17.34 -1.24 -9.97
C LYS A 233 17.05 0.24 -10.15
N THR A 234 16.38 0.56 -11.26
CA THR A 234 16.05 1.94 -11.62
C THR A 234 14.62 2.30 -11.24
N VAL A 235 14.30 3.58 -11.34
CA VAL A 235 12.94 4.10 -11.24
C VAL A 235 12.46 4.58 -12.60
N THR A 236 11.14 4.58 -12.79
CA THR A 236 10.50 5.10 -13.99
C THR A 236 9.23 5.89 -13.65
N SER A 237 8.61 6.50 -14.65
CA SER A 237 7.33 7.23 -14.55
C SER A 237 6.44 6.90 -15.75
N LEU A 238 5.15 7.22 -15.67
CA LEU A 238 4.26 7.07 -16.83
C LEU A 238 4.74 7.88 -18.02
N GLU A 239 5.14 9.15 -17.80
CA GLU A 239 5.67 10.01 -18.85
C GLU A 239 6.88 9.38 -19.56
N LYS A 240 7.83 8.84 -18.79
CA LYS A 240 9.03 8.19 -19.35
C LYS A 240 8.69 6.96 -20.19
N GLU A 241 7.73 6.15 -19.74
CA GLU A 241 7.33 4.93 -20.44
C GLU A 241 6.50 5.21 -21.70
N LEU A 242 5.67 6.24 -21.67
CA LEU A 242 4.79 6.61 -22.78
C LEU A 242 5.43 7.57 -23.77
N GLY A 243 6.43 8.34 -23.34
CA GLY A 243 7.09 9.38 -24.14
C GLY A 243 6.35 10.72 -24.18
N TYR A 244 5.30 10.90 -23.36
CA TYR A 244 4.57 12.16 -23.22
C TYR A 244 3.96 12.30 -21.83
N ALA A 245 3.79 13.54 -21.37
CA ALA A 245 3.18 13.85 -20.08
C ALA A 245 1.67 13.61 -20.10
N LEU A 246 1.13 13.17 -18.96
CA LEU A 246 -0.29 12.93 -18.77
C LEU A 246 -0.92 14.02 -17.87
N PRO A 247 -2.19 14.39 -18.10
CA PRO A 247 -2.94 15.19 -17.13
C PRO A 247 -3.06 14.44 -15.80
N LEU A 248 -2.54 15.01 -14.72
CA LEU A 248 -2.49 14.33 -13.41
C LEU A 248 -3.88 13.97 -12.90
N GLU A 249 -4.86 14.84 -13.12
CA GLU A 249 -6.25 14.60 -12.72
C GLU A 249 -6.87 13.39 -13.41
N GLU A 250 -6.56 13.14 -14.69
CA GLU A 250 -7.01 11.94 -15.39
C GLU A 250 -6.47 10.68 -14.69
N VAL A 251 -5.19 10.70 -14.31
CA VAL A 251 -4.54 9.57 -13.64
C VAL A 251 -5.12 9.36 -12.23
N LYS A 252 -5.39 10.46 -11.49
CA LYS A 252 -6.05 10.39 -10.17
C LYS A 252 -7.43 9.72 -10.28
N GLU A 253 -8.25 10.08 -11.28
CA GLU A 253 -9.57 9.46 -11.46
C GLU A 253 -9.48 7.95 -11.75
N LYS A 254 -8.48 7.51 -12.52
CA LYS A 254 -8.25 6.07 -12.76
C LYS A 254 -7.79 5.37 -11.47
N VAL A 255 -6.92 5.99 -10.67
CA VAL A 255 -6.50 5.46 -9.37
C VAL A 255 -7.70 5.31 -8.43
N LYS A 256 -8.58 6.30 -8.34
CA LYS A 256 -9.82 6.26 -7.54
C LYS A 256 -10.71 5.09 -7.95
N LYS A 257 -11.03 5.00 -9.24
CA LYS A 257 -11.87 3.92 -9.79
C LYS A 257 -11.29 2.53 -9.52
N ASN A 258 -9.98 2.36 -9.69
CA ASN A 258 -9.33 1.09 -9.44
C ASN A 258 -9.21 0.79 -7.94
N PHE A 259 -9.09 1.82 -7.08
CA PHE A 259 -9.16 1.66 -5.63
C PHE A 259 -10.54 1.13 -5.20
N GLU A 260 -11.63 1.73 -5.65
CA GLU A 260 -12.99 1.25 -5.39
C GLU A 260 -13.17 -0.21 -5.80
N LYS A 261 -12.73 -0.54 -7.02
CA LYS A 261 -12.82 -1.90 -7.59
C LYS A 261 -12.06 -2.93 -6.75
N VAL A 262 -10.81 -2.62 -6.36
CA VAL A 262 -9.92 -3.58 -5.68
C VAL A 262 -10.30 -3.76 -4.22
N PHE A 263 -10.71 -2.69 -3.55
CA PHE A 263 -11.07 -2.73 -2.12
C PHE A 263 -12.56 -3.02 -1.86
N GLY A 264 -13.40 -3.06 -2.90
CA GLY A 264 -14.85 -3.16 -2.72
C GLY A 264 -15.40 -1.95 -1.96
N ALA A 265 -14.84 -0.79 -2.21
CA ALA A 265 -15.16 0.47 -1.55
C ALA A 265 -16.02 1.37 -2.45
N VAL A 266 -16.65 2.37 -1.84
CA VAL A 266 -17.27 3.50 -2.55
C VAL A 266 -16.69 4.79 -1.99
N LEU A 267 -16.13 5.61 -2.85
CA LEU A 267 -15.56 6.92 -2.49
C LEU A 267 -16.68 7.97 -2.41
N GLN A 268 -16.67 8.74 -1.31
CA GLN A 268 -17.66 9.78 -0.99
C GLN A 268 -16.99 11.14 -0.84
#